data_a04fa2293375639578bb52c0b23265af
#
_entry.id   a04fa2293375639578bb52c0b23265af
#
_cell.length_a   1.000
_cell.length_b   1.000
_cell.length_c   1.000
_cell.angle_alpha   90.00
_cell.angle_beta   90.00
_cell.angle_gamma   90.00
#
_symmetry.space_group_name_H-M   'P 1'
#
loop_
_entity.id
_entity.type
_entity.pdbx_description
1 polymer ?
#
loop_
_entity_poly.entity_id
_entity_poly.type
_entity_poly.pdbx_seq_one_letter_code
_entity_poly.pdbx_strand_id
1 'polypeptide(L)'
;MSTRRDLALGLILAGAGSAMAGGVAQAQVKVSEADALEALNPWLDAVFTGDPAVVDKVLAEEFQILRSNGRGHDKASYLKALPEQTTRPKFSDIIATGNGETLVIRYRLETEQTIDGTPVNGISPRLSVFRKEAGRWLIVAHANFAQLAA
;
A
#
# COMPACT_ATOMS: atom_id res chain seq x y z
N MET A 1 -36.55 18.55 -76.23
CA MET A 1 -35.33 19.16 -75.67
C MET A 1 -35.14 18.71 -74.28
N SER A 2 -34.20 17.84 -74.04
CA SER A 2 -33.97 17.12 -72.79
C SER A 2 -32.64 17.63 -72.21
N THR A 3 -32.69 18.06 -70.97
CA THR A 3 -31.44 18.34 -70.21
C THR A 3 -31.41 17.46 -68.95
N ARG A 4 -30.53 16.52 -68.99
CA ARG A 4 -30.19 15.63 -67.85
C ARG A 4 -29.36 16.42 -66.87
N ARG A 5 -29.75 16.38 -65.62
CA ARG A 5 -28.95 16.85 -64.49
C ARG A 5 -28.38 15.61 -63.76
N ASP A 6 -27.10 15.43 -63.86
CA ASP A 6 -26.38 14.41 -63.10
C ASP A 6 -26.22 14.89 -61.64
N LEU A 7 -26.77 14.13 -60.73
CA LEU A 7 -26.56 14.27 -59.27
C LEU A 7 -25.37 13.42 -58.88
N ALA A 8 -24.26 14.05 -58.56
CA ALA A 8 -23.13 13.41 -57.94
C ALA A 8 -23.38 13.23 -56.43
N LEU A 9 -23.53 11.98 -56.00
CA LEU A 9 -23.63 11.61 -54.60
C LEU A 9 -22.24 11.59 -54.02
N GLY A 10 -21.89 12.60 -53.21
CA GLY A 10 -20.66 12.62 -52.41
C GLY A 10 -20.81 11.73 -51.18
N LEU A 11 -20.09 10.61 -51.15
CA LEU A 11 -19.99 9.72 -50.00
C LEU A 11 -18.99 10.30 -49.01
N ILE A 12 -19.43 10.85 -47.87
CA ILE A 12 -18.59 11.27 -46.76
C ILE A 12 -18.37 10.04 -45.90
N LEU A 13 -17.19 9.45 -45.99
CA LEU A 13 -16.69 8.46 -45.00
C LEU A 13 -16.27 9.22 -43.73
N ALA A 14 -17.14 9.18 -42.72
CA ALA A 14 -16.74 9.55 -41.36
C ALA A 14 -15.86 8.42 -40.76
N GLY A 15 -14.55 8.60 -40.77
CA GLY A 15 -13.64 7.76 -40.08
C GLY A 15 -13.76 7.97 -38.57
N ALA A 16 -14.40 7.05 -37.86
CA ALA A 16 -14.39 6.98 -36.43
C ALA A 16 -13.00 6.50 -35.98
N GLY A 17 -12.10 7.43 -35.69
CA GLY A 17 -10.83 7.14 -35.02
C GLY A 17 -11.08 6.72 -33.58
N SER A 18 -11.11 5.42 -33.31
CA SER A 18 -11.05 4.89 -31.95
C SER A 18 -9.66 5.18 -31.39
N ALA A 19 -9.52 6.23 -30.60
CA ALA A 19 -8.35 6.43 -29.77
C ALA A 19 -8.32 5.32 -28.71
N MET A 20 -7.57 4.27 -28.98
CA MET A 20 -7.16 3.29 -27.98
C MET A 20 -6.26 4.06 -27.01
N ALA A 21 -6.80 4.46 -25.86
CA ALA A 21 -6.01 4.86 -24.71
C ALA A 21 -5.26 3.60 -24.22
N GLY A 22 -4.09 3.36 -24.82
CA GLY A 22 -3.17 2.34 -24.36
C GLY A 22 -2.65 2.75 -22.98
N GLY A 23 -3.31 2.27 -21.94
CA GLY A 23 -2.74 2.33 -20.60
C GLY A 23 -1.41 1.59 -20.63
N VAL A 24 -0.30 2.30 -20.46
CA VAL A 24 1.02 1.69 -20.30
C VAL A 24 0.97 0.93 -18.99
N ALA A 25 0.85 -0.40 -19.05
CA ALA A 25 0.99 -1.24 -17.87
C ALA A 25 2.40 -1.00 -17.31
N GLN A 26 2.48 -0.31 -16.17
CA GLN A 26 3.76 -0.14 -15.48
C GLN A 26 4.22 -1.52 -15.01
N ALA A 27 5.37 -1.95 -15.53
CA ALA A 27 5.95 -3.22 -15.13
C ALA A 27 6.28 -3.20 -13.64
N GLN A 28 5.85 -4.22 -12.92
CA GLN A 28 6.22 -4.41 -11.52
C GLN A 28 7.73 -4.68 -11.44
N VAL A 29 8.44 -3.85 -10.68
CA VAL A 29 9.88 -3.94 -10.51
C VAL A 29 10.20 -4.48 -9.12
N LYS A 30 11.18 -5.37 -9.02
CA LYS A 30 11.74 -5.78 -7.74
C LYS A 30 12.44 -4.57 -7.11
N VAL A 31 12.06 -4.23 -5.90
CA VAL A 31 12.59 -3.09 -5.14
C VAL A 31 13.71 -3.59 -4.23
N SER A 32 14.76 -2.80 -4.07
CA SER A 32 15.86 -3.15 -3.16
C SER A 32 15.37 -3.15 -1.71
N GLU A 33 16.08 -3.88 -0.84
CA GLU A 33 15.81 -3.86 0.61
C GLU A 33 15.99 -2.46 1.20
N ALA A 34 16.99 -1.71 0.74
CA ALA A 34 17.23 -0.34 1.18
C ALA A 34 16.04 0.57 0.88
N ASP A 35 15.51 0.51 -0.35
CA ASP A 35 14.33 1.30 -0.74
C ASP A 35 13.06 0.86 0.03
N ALA A 36 12.92 -0.43 0.33
CA ALA A 36 11.83 -0.93 1.16
C ALA A 36 11.90 -0.38 2.59
N LEU A 37 13.11 -0.27 3.16
CA LEU A 37 13.33 0.28 4.50
C LEU A 37 13.04 1.78 4.57
N GLU A 38 13.15 2.54 3.46
CA GLU A 38 12.72 3.94 3.40
C GLU A 38 11.21 4.11 3.68
N ALA A 39 10.39 3.12 3.34
CA ALA A 39 8.96 3.11 3.65
C ALA A 39 8.67 2.51 5.02
N LEU A 40 9.35 1.42 5.39
CA LEU A 40 9.10 0.68 6.62
C LEU A 40 9.56 1.41 7.88
N ASN A 41 10.76 2.04 7.86
CA ASN A 41 11.31 2.68 9.06
C ASN A 41 10.44 3.81 9.59
N PRO A 42 9.97 4.79 8.80
CA PRO A 42 9.10 5.86 9.29
C PRO A 42 7.81 5.33 9.92
N TRP A 43 7.23 4.28 9.34
CA TRP A 43 6.06 3.60 9.88
C TRP A 43 6.33 2.97 11.26
N LEU A 44 7.39 2.16 11.37
CA LEU A 44 7.73 1.52 12.64
C LEU A 44 8.16 2.52 13.71
N ASP A 45 8.97 3.51 13.35
CA ASP A 45 9.41 4.54 14.29
C ASP A 45 8.21 5.34 14.83
N ALA A 46 7.25 5.67 13.97
CA ALA A 46 6.02 6.35 14.40
C ALA A 46 5.22 5.47 15.38
N VAL A 47 4.97 4.21 15.04
CA VAL A 47 4.23 3.27 15.91
C VAL A 47 4.96 3.03 17.23
N PHE A 48 6.29 2.98 17.22
CA PHE A 48 7.10 2.82 18.42
C PHE A 48 6.99 4.00 19.40
N THR A 49 6.66 5.21 18.91
CA THR A 49 6.41 6.35 19.80
C THR A 49 5.17 6.16 20.68
N GLY A 50 4.20 5.36 20.23
CA GLY A 50 2.88 5.26 20.85
C GLY A 50 2.03 6.54 20.77
N ASP A 51 2.50 7.56 20.05
CA ASP A 51 1.80 8.85 19.90
C ASP A 51 0.89 8.83 18.67
N PRO A 52 -0.45 8.90 18.85
CA PRO A 52 -1.39 8.91 17.72
C PRO A 52 -1.15 10.05 16.73
N ALA A 53 -0.69 11.23 17.20
CA ALA A 53 -0.43 12.36 16.32
C ALA A 53 0.81 12.18 15.43
N VAL A 54 1.77 11.38 15.88
CA VAL A 54 2.95 10.98 15.11
C VAL A 54 2.57 9.89 14.12
N VAL A 55 1.81 8.88 14.57
CA VAL A 55 1.35 7.77 13.74
C VAL A 55 0.43 8.25 12.62
N ASP A 56 -0.47 9.18 12.88
CA ASP A 56 -1.39 9.74 11.89
C ASP A 56 -0.68 10.26 10.63
N LYS A 57 0.51 10.83 10.78
CA LYS A 57 1.30 11.44 9.68
C LYS A 57 1.88 10.42 8.69
N VAL A 58 1.94 9.16 9.05
CA VAL A 58 2.47 8.07 8.22
C VAL A 58 1.37 7.15 7.69
N LEU A 59 0.12 7.36 8.10
CA LEU A 59 -1.05 6.63 7.61
C LEU A 59 -1.69 7.35 6.41
N ALA A 60 -2.02 6.61 5.35
CA ALA A 60 -2.92 7.09 4.32
C ALA A 60 -4.34 7.27 4.90
N GLU A 61 -5.18 8.09 4.24
CA GLU A 61 -6.54 8.34 4.74
C GLU A 61 -7.40 7.08 4.75
N GLU A 62 -7.23 6.23 3.75
CA GLU A 62 -7.90 4.94 3.63
C GLU A 62 -7.22 3.77 4.37
N PHE A 63 -6.28 4.06 5.27
CA PHE A 63 -5.54 3.03 5.99
C PHE A 63 -6.43 1.99 6.67
N GLN A 64 -6.04 0.72 6.51
CA GLN A 64 -6.62 -0.42 7.22
C GLN A 64 -5.54 -1.36 7.73
N ILE A 65 -5.79 -1.95 8.88
CA ILE A 65 -4.97 -3.01 9.45
C ILE A 65 -5.82 -4.22 9.81
N LEU A 66 -5.31 -5.41 9.52
CA LEU A 66 -5.83 -6.67 10.04
C LEU A 66 -4.82 -7.26 11.03
N ARG A 67 -5.25 -7.47 12.26
CA ARG A 67 -4.42 -8.09 13.31
C ARG A 67 -4.49 -9.62 13.22
N SER A 68 -3.49 -10.31 13.77
CA SER A 68 -3.40 -11.78 13.76
C SER A 68 -4.56 -12.50 14.46
N ASN A 69 -5.29 -11.80 15.32
CA ASN A 69 -6.51 -12.32 15.97
C ASN A 69 -7.78 -12.08 15.14
N GLY A 70 -7.65 -11.61 13.88
CA GLY A 70 -8.77 -11.31 12.98
C GLY A 70 -9.44 -9.95 13.20
N ARG A 71 -9.02 -9.16 14.19
CA ARG A 71 -9.56 -7.81 14.40
C ARG A 71 -9.03 -6.85 13.34
N GLY A 72 -9.94 -6.13 12.67
CA GLY A 72 -9.64 -5.07 11.74
C GLY A 72 -9.81 -3.69 12.36
N HIS A 73 -8.98 -2.73 11.93
CA HIS A 73 -9.11 -1.32 12.28
C HIS A 73 -8.95 -0.48 11.02
N ASP A 74 -9.78 0.54 10.87
CA ASP A 74 -9.53 1.68 10.01
C ASP A 74 -8.55 2.66 10.70
N LYS A 75 -8.18 3.74 10.02
CA LYS A 75 -7.27 4.77 10.53
C LYS A 75 -7.73 5.31 11.89
N ALA A 76 -8.99 5.71 12.01
CA ALA A 76 -9.52 6.36 13.21
C ALA A 76 -9.55 5.42 14.42
N SER A 77 -9.95 4.18 14.23
CA SER A 77 -9.97 3.17 15.29
C SER A 77 -8.57 2.66 15.65
N TYR A 78 -7.65 2.59 14.67
CA TYR A 78 -6.26 2.20 14.92
C TYR A 78 -5.53 3.21 15.80
N LEU A 79 -5.69 4.52 15.54
CA LEU A 79 -5.08 5.58 16.35
C LEU A 79 -5.53 5.56 17.82
N LYS A 80 -6.70 4.96 18.11
CA LYS A 80 -7.20 4.76 19.50
C LYS A 80 -6.74 3.46 20.14
N ALA A 81 -6.13 2.56 19.36
CA ALA A 81 -5.75 1.20 19.78
C ALA A 81 -4.33 0.85 19.32
N LEU A 82 -3.40 1.80 19.45
CA LEU A 82 -1.99 1.56 19.11
C LEU A 82 -1.42 0.45 20.00
N PRO A 83 -0.50 -0.38 19.48
CA PRO A 83 0.20 -1.36 20.30
C PRO A 83 1.16 -0.65 21.26
N GLU A 84 1.27 -1.15 22.47
CA GLU A 84 2.32 -0.77 23.40
C GLU A 84 3.57 -1.61 23.10
N GLN A 85 4.65 -0.96 22.67
CA GLN A 85 5.91 -1.63 22.32
C GLN A 85 6.97 -1.33 23.38
N THR A 86 7.62 -2.38 23.87
CA THR A 86 8.70 -2.25 24.89
C THR A 86 10.07 -2.18 24.26
N THR A 87 10.23 -2.80 23.08
CA THR A 87 11.49 -2.78 22.31
C THR A 87 11.20 -2.39 20.86
N ARG A 88 12.19 -1.76 20.21
CA ARG A 88 12.07 -1.45 18.77
C ARG A 88 12.06 -2.75 17.98
N PRO A 89 11.01 -2.99 17.17
CA PRO A 89 10.91 -4.21 16.36
C PRO A 89 12.07 -4.37 15.38
N LYS A 90 12.39 -5.63 15.04
CA LYS A 90 13.44 -5.98 14.07
C LYS A 90 12.84 -6.62 12.84
N PHE A 91 13.30 -6.17 11.68
CA PHE A 91 12.93 -6.75 10.38
C PHE A 91 13.86 -7.89 9.98
N SER A 92 13.28 -8.87 9.28
CA SER A 92 14.01 -9.87 8.51
C SER A 92 13.21 -10.33 7.30
N ASP A 93 13.86 -11.00 6.35
CA ASP A 93 13.26 -11.58 5.14
C ASP A 93 12.41 -10.58 4.33
N ILE A 94 12.94 -9.36 4.15
CA ILE A 94 12.27 -8.29 3.42
C ILE A 94 12.27 -8.59 1.93
N ILE A 95 11.08 -8.66 1.34
CA ILE A 95 10.88 -8.73 -0.11
C ILE A 95 9.88 -7.68 -0.54
N ALA A 96 10.28 -6.81 -1.45
CA ALA A 96 9.47 -5.71 -1.93
C ALA A 96 9.32 -5.73 -3.45
N THR A 97 8.13 -5.37 -3.90
CA THR A 97 7.81 -5.10 -5.30
C THR A 97 7.05 -3.78 -5.40
N GLY A 98 7.20 -3.06 -6.50
CA GLY A 98 6.54 -1.77 -6.66
C GLY A 98 6.62 -1.21 -8.08
N ASN A 99 6.04 -0.04 -8.27
CA ASN A 99 6.02 0.68 -9.56
C ASN A 99 6.47 2.17 -9.43
N GLY A 100 7.09 2.53 -8.30
CA GLY A 100 7.51 3.90 -8.00
C GLY A 100 6.45 4.72 -7.24
N GLU A 101 5.18 4.38 -7.31
CA GLU A 101 4.07 5.04 -6.60
C GLU A 101 3.45 4.14 -5.52
N THR A 102 3.56 2.83 -5.69
CA THR A 102 3.06 1.82 -4.76
C THR A 102 4.15 0.82 -4.45
N LEU A 103 4.28 0.47 -3.16
CA LEU A 103 5.12 -0.62 -2.68
C LEU A 103 4.26 -1.68 -1.99
N VAL A 104 4.55 -2.94 -2.29
CA VAL A 104 4.04 -4.09 -1.56
C VAL A 104 5.23 -4.79 -0.93
N ILE A 105 5.25 -4.88 0.39
CA ILE A 105 6.38 -5.40 1.15
C ILE A 105 5.90 -6.53 2.06
N ARG A 106 6.48 -7.72 1.89
CA ARG A 106 6.37 -8.82 2.84
C ARG A 106 7.66 -8.94 3.62
N TYR A 107 7.55 -9.23 4.92
CA TYR A 107 8.70 -9.33 5.82
C TYR A 107 8.34 -10.14 7.06
N ARG A 108 9.31 -10.48 7.86
CA ARG A 108 9.12 -10.94 9.24
C ARG A 108 9.43 -9.81 10.19
N LEU A 109 8.66 -9.74 11.26
CA LEU A 109 8.84 -8.75 12.31
C LEU A 109 8.96 -9.47 13.65
N GLU A 110 10.08 -9.27 14.33
CA GLU A 110 10.25 -9.64 15.74
C GLU A 110 9.77 -8.50 16.61
N THR A 111 8.81 -8.79 17.48
CA THR A 111 8.18 -7.78 18.35
C THR A 111 8.11 -8.25 19.78
N GLU A 112 8.19 -7.28 20.70
CA GLU A 112 7.75 -7.39 22.09
C GLU A 112 6.73 -6.27 22.32
N GLN A 113 5.45 -6.62 22.33
CA GLN A 113 4.36 -5.65 22.35
C GLN A 113 3.16 -6.17 23.11
N THR A 114 2.34 -5.25 23.58
CA THR A 114 1.02 -5.56 24.14
C THR A 114 -0.06 -4.96 23.24
N ILE A 115 -1.07 -5.76 22.90
CA ILE A 115 -2.20 -5.37 22.07
C ILE A 115 -3.48 -5.68 22.86
N ASP A 116 -4.28 -4.67 23.15
CA ASP A 116 -5.51 -4.81 23.93
C ASP A 116 -5.29 -5.55 25.28
N GLY A 117 -4.18 -5.23 25.97
CA GLY A 117 -3.79 -5.87 27.23
C GLY A 117 -3.20 -7.29 27.10
N THR A 118 -3.06 -7.81 25.88
CA THR A 118 -2.51 -9.17 25.64
C THR A 118 -1.08 -9.07 25.07
N PRO A 119 -0.09 -9.70 25.73
CA PRO A 119 1.28 -9.78 25.19
C PRO A 119 1.29 -10.55 23.86
N VAL A 120 1.95 -9.94 22.84
CA VAL A 120 2.15 -10.53 21.52
C VAL A 120 3.64 -10.42 21.18
N ASN A 121 4.41 -11.44 21.53
CA ASN A 121 5.85 -11.45 21.41
C ASN A 121 6.31 -12.51 20.41
N GLY A 122 7.45 -12.28 19.76
CA GLY A 122 8.10 -13.20 18.86
C GLY A 122 8.06 -12.78 17.40
N ILE A 123 8.39 -13.72 16.52
CA ILE A 123 8.54 -13.48 15.08
C ILE A 123 7.26 -13.88 14.34
N SER A 124 6.74 -12.99 13.55
CA SER A 124 5.56 -13.28 12.71
C SER A 124 5.63 -12.58 11.36
N PRO A 125 5.02 -13.19 10.32
CA PRO A 125 4.96 -12.59 8.98
C PRO A 125 4.10 -11.33 8.96
N ARG A 126 4.45 -10.42 8.07
CA ARG A 126 3.73 -9.16 7.81
C ARG A 126 3.59 -8.92 6.32
N LEU A 127 2.53 -8.25 5.94
CA LEU A 127 2.35 -7.68 4.62
C LEU A 127 1.94 -6.22 4.78
N SER A 128 2.66 -5.34 4.11
CA SER A 128 2.35 -3.91 4.10
C SER A 128 2.26 -3.38 2.68
N VAL A 129 1.33 -2.48 2.46
CA VAL A 129 1.16 -1.73 1.21
C VAL A 129 1.36 -0.26 1.51
N PHE A 130 2.23 0.37 0.75
CA PHE A 130 2.52 1.81 0.83
C PHE A 130 2.18 2.48 -0.49
N ARG A 131 1.75 3.74 -0.41
CA ARG A 131 1.57 4.64 -1.54
C ARG A 131 2.41 5.89 -1.34
N LYS A 132 2.98 6.41 -2.43
CA LYS A 132 3.75 7.65 -2.38
C LYS A 132 2.84 8.86 -2.55
N GLU A 133 2.87 9.76 -1.58
CA GLU A 133 2.14 11.04 -1.62
C GLU A 133 3.08 12.19 -1.28
N ALA A 134 3.13 13.19 -2.14
CA ALA A 134 4.02 14.36 -1.97
C ALA A 134 5.47 13.97 -1.59
N GLY A 135 6.00 12.94 -2.24
CA GLY A 135 7.35 12.43 -2.04
C GLY A 135 7.57 11.55 -0.81
N ARG A 136 6.55 11.28 0.00
CA ARG A 136 6.60 10.45 1.20
C ARG A 136 5.83 9.15 1.02
N TRP A 137 6.31 8.07 1.63
CA TRP A 137 5.57 6.83 1.71
C TRP A 137 4.56 6.88 2.85
N LEU A 138 3.27 6.67 2.54
CA LEU A 138 2.21 6.47 3.51
C LEU A 138 1.75 5.02 3.45
N ILE A 139 1.54 4.41 4.61
CA ILE A 139 1.01 3.05 4.67
C ILE A 139 -0.50 3.06 4.42
N VAL A 140 -0.94 2.23 3.48
CA VAL A 140 -2.34 2.08 3.06
C VAL A 140 -2.98 0.87 3.73
N ALA A 141 -2.23 -0.23 3.81
CA ALA A 141 -2.73 -1.47 4.40
C ALA A 141 -1.61 -2.21 5.14
N HIS A 142 -1.98 -2.85 6.24
CA HIS A 142 -1.08 -3.69 7.01
C HIS A 142 -1.78 -4.96 7.48
N ALA A 143 -1.15 -6.10 7.31
CA ALA A 143 -1.66 -7.37 7.80
C ALA A 143 -0.63 -8.05 8.70
N ASN A 144 -1.11 -8.45 9.88
CA ASN A 144 -0.37 -9.26 10.83
C ASN A 144 -0.85 -10.71 10.70
N PHE A 145 0.08 -11.62 10.49
CA PHE A 145 -0.22 -13.05 10.49
C PHE A 145 0.12 -13.67 11.86
N ALA A 146 -0.35 -14.88 12.09
CA ALA A 146 0.00 -15.63 13.30
C ALA A 146 1.52 -15.83 13.39
N GLN A 147 2.02 -15.99 14.61
CA GLN A 147 3.41 -16.36 14.84
C GLN A 147 3.74 -17.67 14.12
N LEU A 148 4.97 -17.77 13.62
CA LEU A 148 5.46 -19.02 13.08
C LEU A 148 5.63 -20.03 14.24
N ALA A 149 5.17 -21.25 14.01
CA ALA A 149 5.51 -22.34 14.93
C ALA A 149 7.03 -22.53 14.95
N ALA A 150 7.57 -22.72 16.13
CA ALA A 150 8.99 -23.01 16.34
C ALA A 150 9.33 -24.41 15.82
#